data_3f1ad481822065c2f220c2f0105b49ef
#
_entry.id   3f1ad481822065c2f220c2f0105b49ef
#
_cell.length_a   1.000
_cell.length_b   1.000
_cell.length_c   1.000
_cell.angle_alpha   90.00
_cell.angle_beta   90.00
_cell.angle_gamma   90.00
#
_symmetry.space_group_name_H-M   'P 1'
#
loop_
_entity.id
_entity.type
_entity.pdbx_description
1 polymer ?
#
loop_
_entity_poly.entity_id
_entity_poly.type
_entity_poly.pdbx_seq_one_letter_code
_entity_poly.pdbx_strand_id
1 'polypeptide(L)'
;MKKIIFFGLVVSVLGFTPLHTVVGSSHEDCAGVGCLPQEAQNQCTKNFRDGCIDWANGVFYAVGFGVPNTKFKSAAQRNYSAQVAAEQVAMRNLLRLVETTLLDSETTVQDGMLESDRIRTKIKGQIRQVQMVGAPRYMSDGSVNVTMKMQMREVIKVLAEDPRIKAFSAPHEIQAPQALVSTSTAGSSTSTASGVFTGLLIDARGTEISPALSPKVLNEDGDVIYGFADVDRQFSLEQGMMGYLKDPQAARSNERIKDRPFEIKALHSSGKNNADLVISNADGVRLRQMNREQSFLREARVMVVLD
;
A
#
# COMPACT_ATOMS: atom_id res chain seq x y z
N MET A 1 -52.59 71.70 7.15
CA MET A 1 -51.28 71.15 6.66
C MET A 1 -50.81 70.16 7.70
N LYS A 2 -51.06 68.85 7.50
CA LYS A 2 -50.71 67.77 8.43
C LYS A 2 -49.40 67.12 7.96
N LYS A 3 -48.33 67.16 8.78
CA LYS A 3 -47.09 66.42 8.57
C LYS A 3 -47.29 65.00 9.05
N ILE A 4 -47.08 64.06 8.14
CA ILE A 4 -47.06 62.61 8.42
C ILE A 4 -45.59 62.21 8.66
N ILE A 5 -45.31 61.72 9.87
CA ILE A 5 -43.99 61.18 10.25
C ILE A 5 -44.05 59.70 9.98
N PHE A 6 -43.20 59.22 9.07
CA PHE A 6 -42.98 57.77 8.82
C PHE A 6 -41.99 57.22 9.84
N PHE A 7 -42.43 56.28 10.65
CA PHE A 7 -41.58 55.51 11.55
C PHE A 7 -41.07 54.27 10.77
N GLY A 8 -39.83 54.26 10.48
CA GLY A 8 -39.18 53.10 9.86
C GLY A 8 -38.91 52.01 10.90
N LEU A 9 -39.51 50.84 10.69
CA LEU A 9 -39.31 49.65 11.50
C LEU A 9 -38.01 48.93 11.00
N VAL A 10 -36.95 48.99 11.79
CA VAL A 10 -35.73 48.20 11.53
C VAL A 10 -35.98 46.80 12.06
N VAL A 11 -36.21 45.85 11.15
CA VAL A 11 -36.24 44.42 11.48
C VAL A 11 -34.82 43.90 11.50
N SER A 12 -34.30 43.68 12.70
CA SER A 12 -33.02 43.00 12.91
C SER A 12 -33.20 41.51 12.68
N VAL A 13 -32.67 41.02 11.55
CA VAL A 13 -32.59 39.57 11.25
C VAL A 13 -31.42 38.99 12.04
N LEU A 14 -31.73 38.40 13.19
CA LEU A 14 -30.77 37.54 13.91
C LEU A 14 -30.54 36.29 13.08
N GLY A 15 -29.35 36.20 12.45
CA GLY A 15 -28.88 35.01 11.75
C GLY A 15 -28.75 33.86 12.73
N PHE A 16 -29.64 32.88 12.62
CA PHE A 16 -29.47 31.56 13.20
C PHE A 16 -28.35 30.83 12.43
N THR A 17 -27.17 30.79 12.98
CA THR A 17 -26.15 29.82 12.55
C THR A 17 -26.60 28.42 13.03
N PRO A 18 -26.76 27.44 12.16
CA PRO A 18 -27.02 26.08 12.61
C PRO A 18 -25.82 25.61 13.44
N LEU A 19 -26.06 25.30 14.71
CA LEU A 19 -25.13 24.49 15.49
C LEU A 19 -24.93 23.17 14.71
N HIS A 20 -23.77 23.00 14.13
CA HIS A 20 -23.32 21.68 13.75
C HIS A 20 -23.19 20.84 15.03
N THR A 21 -24.24 20.09 15.33
CA THR A 21 -24.13 18.95 16.24
C THR A 21 -23.09 18.02 15.68
N VAL A 22 -21.89 18.10 16.26
CA VAL A 22 -20.92 17.01 16.14
C VAL A 22 -21.61 15.79 16.75
N VAL A 23 -22.17 14.94 15.90
CA VAL A 23 -22.63 13.61 16.30
C VAL A 23 -21.35 12.90 16.75
N GLY A 24 -21.11 12.91 18.06
CA GLY A 24 -20.11 12.05 18.68
C GLY A 24 -20.53 10.61 18.39
N SER A 25 -19.89 9.98 17.43
CA SER A 25 -20.00 8.53 17.26
C SER A 25 -19.60 7.92 18.60
N SER A 26 -20.54 7.25 19.23
CA SER A 26 -20.33 6.47 20.45
C SER A 26 -19.20 5.47 20.18
N HIS A 27 -18.09 5.64 20.86
CA HIS A 27 -16.85 4.86 20.71
C HIS A 27 -16.95 3.42 21.26
N GLU A 28 -18.15 2.93 21.53
CA GLU A 28 -18.33 1.68 22.29
C GLU A 28 -18.21 0.39 21.47
N ASP A 29 -18.27 0.44 20.13
CA ASP A 29 -18.35 -0.77 19.29
C ASP A 29 -17.24 -0.94 18.26
N CYS A 30 -16.08 -0.34 18.48
CA CYS A 30 -15.00 -0.49 17.53
C CYS A 30 -14.24 -1.82 17.76
N ALA A 31 -14.29 -2.70 16.76
CA ALA A 31 -13.54 -3.96 16.74
C ALA A 31 -12.68 -4.06 15.48
N GLY A 32 -11.47 -4.60 15.62
CA GLY A 32 -10.57 -4.84 14.49
C GLY A 32 -10.24 -3.58 13.69
N VAL A 33 -10.36 -3.66 12.37
CA VAL A 33 -10.06 -2.57 11.42
C VAL A 33 -10.89 -1.31 11.67
N GLY A 34 -12.12 -1.44 12.21
CA GLY A 34 -12.95 -0.30 12.59
C GLY A 34 -12.33 0.60 13.65
N CYS A 35 -11.33 0.10 14.38
CA CYS A 35 -10.57 0.87 15.37
C CYS A 35 -9.38 1.65 14.80
N LEU A 36 -9.05 1.46 13.53
CA LEU A 36 -8.01 2.27 12.89
C LEU A 36 -8.45 3.74 12.81
N PRO A 37 -7.51 4.70 12.86
CA PRO A 37 -7.80 6.08 12.52
C PRO A 37 -8.47 6.16 11.14
N GLN A 38 -9.43 7.08 10.97
CA GLN A 38 -10.20 7.22 9.72
C GLN A 38 -9.28 7.35 8.49
N GLU A 39 -8.19 8.08 8.65
CA GLU A 39 -7.17 8.26 7.61
C GLU A 39 -6.56 6.92 7.17
N ALA A 40 -6.20 6.05 8.12
CA ALA A 40 -5.68 4.72 7.82
C ALA A 40 -6.74 3.80 7.20
N GLN A 41 -8.00 3.87 7.65
CA GLN A 41 -9.09 3.07 7.08
C GLN A 41 -9.30 3.35 5.58
N ASN A 42 -9.26 4.62 5.19
CA ASN A 42 -9.46 5.04 3.79
C ASN A 42 -8.29 4.63 2.87
N GLN A 43 -7.10 4.42 3.42
CA GLN A 43 -5.90 4.05 2.67
C GLN A 43 -5.69 2.53 2.59
N CYS A 44 -6.42 1.75 3.36
CA CYS A 44 -6.25 0.31 3.43
C CYS A 44 -6.70 -0.38 2.13
N THR A 45 -5.78 -0.97 1.42
CA THR A 45 -6.05 -1.74 0.21
C THR A 45 -6.48 -3.16 0.52
N LYS A 46 -5.92 -3.76 1.59
CA LYS A 46 -6.25 -5.10 2.05
C LYS A 46 -6.48 -5.11 3.56
N ASN A 47 -7.70 -5.47 3.96
CA ASN A 47 -8.12 -5.52 5.35
C ASN A 47 -7.95 -6.93 5.94
N PHE A 48 -7.54 -6.99 7.19
CA PHE A 48 -7.47 -8.18 8.03
C PHE A 48 -8.28 -7.92 9.32
N ARG A 49 -8.55 -8.99 10.08
CA ARG A 49 -9.31 -8.87 11.32
C ARG A 49 -8.74 -7.81 12.28
N ASP A 50 -7.43 -7.79 12.45
CA ASP A 50 -6.74 -7.00 13.48
C ASP A 50 -5.76 -5.97 12.87
N GLY A 51 -5.97 -5.58 11.61
CA GLY A 51 -5.13 -4.60 10.93
C GLY A 51 -5.37 -4.51 9.44
N CYS A 52 -4.56 -3.76 8.73
CA CYS A 52 -4.63 -3.63 7.28
C CYS A 52 -3.28 -3.29 6.65
N ILE A 53 -3.22 -3.40 5.34
CA ILE A 53 -2.06 -3.03 4.53
C ILE A 53 -2.47 -1.91 3.57
N ASP A 54 -1.79 -0.77 3.67
CA ASP A 54 -1.82 0.31 2.70
C ASP A 54 -0.68 0.09 1.70
N TRP A 55 -1.01 -0.53 0.58
CA TRP A 55 -0.06 -0.82 -0.48
C TRP A 55 0.32 0.39 -1.32
N ALA A 56 -0.50 1.44 -1.30
CA ALA A 56 -0.21 2.67 -2.03
C ALA A 56 0.94 3.44 -1.38
N ASN A 57 0.91 3.54 -0.04
CA ASN A 57 1.90 4.26 0.75
C ASN A 57 2.93 3.32 1.42
N GLY A 58 2.80 2.01 1.23
CA GLY A 58 3.71 1.02 1.78
C GLY A 58 3.72 0.96 3.31
N VAL A 59 2.53 0.88 3.94
CA VAL A 59 2.39 0.89 5.41
C VAL A 59 1.56 -0.29 5.90
N PHE A 60 2.05 -0.97 6.92
CA PHE A 60 1.29 -1.92 7.72
C PHE A 60 0.68 -1.22 8.92
N TYR A 61 -0.59 -1.44 9.17
CA TYR A 61 -1.30 -1.00 10.39
C TYR A 61 -1.84 -2.20 11.15
N ALA A 62 -1.63 -2.23 12.45
CA ALA A 62 -2.22 -3.26 13.32
C ALA A 62 -2.82 -2.65 14.57
N VAL A 63 -3.95 -3.22 14.98
CA VAL A 63 -4.67 -2.82 16.18
C VAL A 63 -4.40 -3.82 17.28
N GLY A 64 -4.26 -3.33 18.50
CA GLY A 64 -4.16 -4.14 19.70
C GLY A 64 -5.15 -3.69 20.76
N PHE A 65 -5.68 -4.66 21.46
CA PHE A 65 -6.64 -4.48 22.54
C PHE A 65 -6.06 -5.04 23.83
N GLY A 66 -6.15 -4.29 24.92
CA GLY A 66 -5.66 -4.67 26.23
C GLY A 66 -6.68 -4.48 27.33
N VAL A 67 -6.82 -5.46 28.20
CA VAL A 67 -7.74 -5.46 29.33
C VAL A 67 -6.98 -5.08 30.60
N PRO A 68 -7.57 -4.26 31.49
CA PRO A 68 -6.92 -3.88 32.74
C PRO A 68 -6.67 -5.09 33.66
N ASN A 69 -5.51 -5.13 34.27
CA ASN A 69 -5.21 -6.17 35.26
C ASN A 69 -5.85 -5.82 36.60
N THR A 70 -6.85 -6.59 37.01
CA THR A 70 -7.65 -6.40 38.20
C THR A 70 -6.84 -6.60 39.52
N LYS A 71 -5.65 -7.20 39.48
CA LYS A 71 -4.78 -7.35 40.60
C LYS A 71 -4.19 -6.01 41.11
N PHE A 72 -4.12 -5.01 40.23
CA PHE A 72 -3.66 -3.68 40.62
C PHE A 72 -4.76 -2.88 41.32
N LYS A 73 -4.47 -2.31 42.45
CA LYS A 73 -5.41 -1.51 43.25
C LYS A 73 -5.62 -0.11 42.66
N SER A 74 -4.56 0.51 42.16
CA SER A 74 -4.61 1.84 41.57
C SER A 74 -5.22 1.82 40.16
N ALA A 75 -6.13 2.76 39.88
CA ALA A 75 -6.71 2.95 38.53
C ALA A 75 -5.62 3.26 37.50
N ALA A 76 -4.62 4.09 37.90
CA ALA A 76 -3.51 4.42 36.99
C ALA A 76 -2.68 3.18 36.60
N GLN A 77 -2.41 2.28 37.58
CA GLN A 77 -1.71 1.03 37.30
C GLN A 77 -2.51 0.10 36.42
N ARG A 78 -3.86 0.02 36.61
CA ARG A 78 -4.74 -0.77 35.74
C ARG A 78 -4.73 -0.24 34.32
N ASN A 79 -4.87 1.07 34.14
CA ASN A 79 -4.85 1.69 32.80
C ASN A 79 -3.52 1.48 32.09
N TYR A 80 -2.41 1.70 32.81
CA TYR A 80 -1.07 1.44 32.27
C TYR A 80 -0.88 -0.03 31.86
N SER A 81 -1.33 -0.96 32.70
CA SER A 81 -1.25 -2.39 32.37
C SER A 81 -2.07 -2.77 31.13
N ALA A 82 -3.26 -2.16 30.97
CA ALA A 82 -4.10 -2.35 29.79
C ALA A 82 -3.44 -1.79 28.53
N GLN A 83 -2.84 -0.59 28.62
CA GLN A 83 -2.11 -0.01 27.51
C GLN A 83 -0.92 -0.88 27.08
N VAL A 84 -0.07 -1.31 28.00
CA VAL A 84 1.07 -2.20 27.69
C VAL A 84 0.60 -3.51 27.06
N ALA A 85 -0.50 -4.09 27.57
CA ALA A 85 -1.08 -5.29 26.96
C ALA A 85 -1.57 -5.03 25.52
N ALA A 86 -2.24 -3.89 25.26
CA ALA A 86 -2.70 -3.49 23.94
C ALA A 86 -1.53 -3.33 22.96
N GLU A 87 -0.44 -2.68 23.38
CA GLU A 87 0.78 -2.51 22.59
C GLU A 87 1.37 -3.87 22.18
N GLN A 88 1.50 -4.80 23.14
CA GLN A 88 2.02 -6.15 22.84
C GLN A 88 1.12 -6.94 21.89
N VAL A 89 -0.20 -6.79 22.00
CA VAL A 89 -1.16 -7.40 21.06
C VAL A 89 -1.03 -6.79 19.67
N ALA A 90 -0.94 -5.45 19.56
CA ALA A 90 -0.75 -4.77 18.29
C ALA A 90 0.54 -5.20 17.59
N MET A 91 1.67 -5.28 18.31
CA MET A 91 2.94 -5.76 17.76
C MET A 91 2.86 -7.20 17.25
N ARG A 92 2.14 -8.09 17.97
CA ARG A 92 1.92 -9.47 17.54
C ARG A 92 1.06 -9.53 16.26
N ASN A 93 0.02 -8.71 16.19
CA ASN A 93 -0.84 -8.62 15.04
C ASN A 93 -0.07 -8.07 13.83
N LEU A 94 0.79 -7.06 14.06
CA LEU A 94 1.66 -6.50 13.04
C LEU A 94 2.65 -7.56 12.49
N LEU A 95 3.27 -8.35 13.38
CA LEU A 95 4.13 -9.47 12.95
C LEU A 95 3.38 -10.45 12.05
N ARG A 96 2.15 -10.82 12.43
CA ARG A 96 1.31 -11.71 11.62
C ARG A 96 0.99 -11.13 10.24
N LEU A 97 0.69 -9.82 10.16
CA LEU A 97 0.46 -9.15 8.88
C LEU A 97 1.71 -9.21 7.99
N VAL A 98 2.87 -8.93 8.55
CA VAL A 98 4.15 -9.01 7.83
C VAL A 98 4.43 -10.44 7.38
N GLU A 99 4.27 -11.43 8.23
CA GLU A 99 4.48 -12.85 7.92
C GLU A 99 3.58 -13.36 6.79
N THR A 100 2.32 -12.92 6.76
CA THR A 100 1.35 -13.34 5.72
C THR A 100 1.44 -12.55 4.42
N THR A 101 2.31 -11.53 4.35
CA THR A 101 2.51 -10.74 3.14
C THR A 101 3.25 -11.57 2.09
N LEU A 102 2.77 -11.53 0.85
CA LEU A 102 3.45 -12.18 -0.28
C LEU A 102 4.77 -11.47 -0.57
N LEU A 103 5.82 -12.25 -0.69
CA LEU A 103 7.11 -11.79 -1.12
C LEU A 103 7.14 -11.66 -2.65
N ASP A 104 6.75 -12.73 -3.31
CA ASP A 104 6.55 -12.84 -4.75
C ASP A 104 5.37 -13.78 -5.07
N SER A 105 5.25 -14.23 -6.32
CA SER A 105 4.19 -15.16 -6.72
C SER A 105 4.31 -16.56 -6.14
N GLU A 106 5.42 -16.92 -5.51
CA GLU A 106 5.68 -18.27 -4.99
C GLU A 106 5.77 -18.33 -3.47
N THR A 107 6.28 -17.26 -2.84
CA THR A 107 6.70 -17.25 -1.44
C THR A 107 6.08 -16.11 -0.64
N THR A 108 6.07 -16.27 0.68
CA THR A 108 5.66 -15.25 1.66
C THR A 108 6.88 -14.75 2.44
N VAL A 109 6.70 -13.66 3.18
CA VAL A 109 7.72 -13.19 4.14
C VAL A 109 7.99 -14.24 5.21
N GLN A 110 6.97 -15.02 5.61
CA GLN A 110 7.13 -16.13 6.55
C GLN A 110 8.10 -17.19 6.02
N ASP A 111 8.01 -17.55 4.75
CA ASP A 111 8.92 -18.51 4.12
C ASP A 111 10.36 -18.00 4.20
N GLY A 112 10.62 -16.73 3.85
CA GLY A 112 11.93 -16.10 4.01
C GLY A 112 12.44 -16.08 5.45
N MET A 113 11.54 -15.91 6.44
CA MET A 113 11.90 -15.99 7.87
C MET A 113 12.19 -17.42 8.32
N LEU A 114 11.63 -18.43 7.68
CA LEU A 114 11.95 -19.84 7.94
C LEU A 114 13.30 -20.24 7.35
N GLU A 115 13.64 -19.70 6.18
CA GLU A 115 14.92 -19.93 5.53
C GLU A 115 16.10 -19.24 6.26
N SER A 116 15.83 -18.16 7.00
CA SER A 116 16.86 -17.31 7.60
C SER A 116 16.52 -16.83 8.99
N ASP A 117 17.20 -17.36 10.01
CA ASP A 117 17.12 -16.86 11.38
C ASP A 117 17.56 -15.39 11.50
N ARG A 118 18.47 -14.94 10.62
CA ARG A 118 18.89 -13.54 10.55
C ARG A 118 17.73 -12.63 10.15
N ILE A 119 16.98 -13.00 9.10
CA ILE A 119 15.79 -12.27 8.65
C ILE A 119 14.77 -12.24 9.76
N ARG A 120 14.45 -13.40 10.36
CA ARG A 120 13.51 -13.51 11.46
C ARG A 120 13.87 -12.59 12.62
N THR A 121 15.12 -12.59 13.05
CA THR A 121 15.61 -11.78 14.16
C THR A 121 15.52 -10.28 13.84
N LYS A 122 15.92 -9.88 12.63
CA LYS A 122 15.86 -8.48 12.19
C LYS A 122 14.40 -7.98 12.08
N ILE A 123 13.50 -8.73 11.45
CA ILE A 123 12.08 -8.34 11.32
C ILE A 123 11.44 -8.21 12.71
N LYS A 124 11.66 -9.18 13.62
CA LYS A 124 11.18 -9.07 15.00
C LYS A 124 11.78 -7.88 15.75
N GLY A 125 13.04 -7.53 15.44
CA GLY A 125 13.70 -6.35 15.98
C GLY A 125 13.05 -5.05 15.50
N GLN A 126 12.73 -4.94 14.22
CA GLN A 126 12.02 -3.79 13.64
C GLN A 126 10.62 -3.61 14.25
N ILE A 127 9.87 -4.69 14.44
CA ILE A 127 8.53 -4.65 15.04
C ILE A 127 8.56 -4.11 16.49
N ARG A 128 9.64 -4.30 17.23
CA ARG A 128 9.80 -3.70 18.58
C ARG A 128 10.02 -2.19 18.56
N GLN A 129 10.34 -1.61 17.40
CA GLN A 129 10.62 -0.18 17.23
C GLN A 129 9.50 0.55 16.48
N VAL A 130 8.34 -0.10 16.29
CA VAL A 130 7.20 0.47 15.59
C VAL A 130 6.59 1.65 16.34
N GLN A 131 5.92 2.52 15.59
CA GLN A 131 5.30 3.73 16.15
C GLN A 131 3.82 3.52 16.41
N MET A 132 3.35 4.07 17.51
CA MET A 132 1.92 4.21 17.78
C MET A 132 1.32 5.31 16.91
N VAL A 133 0.14 5.07 16.38
CA VAL A 133 -0.63 6.04 15.59
C VAL A 133 -1.67 6.69 16.47
N GLY A 134 -1.52 7.99 16.71
CA GLY A 134 -2.41 8.74 17.60
C GLY A 134 -2.24 8.38 19.07
N ALA A 135 -3.21 8.77 19.88
CA ALA A 135 -3.25 8.46 21.32
C ALA A 135 -3.96 7.12 21.59
N PRO A 136 -3.62 6.39 22.67
CA PRO A 136 -4.38 5.24 23.13
C PRO A 136 -5.85 5.61 23.36
N ARG A 137 -6.77 4.75 22.96
CA ARG A 137 -8.21 4.93 23.23
C ARG A 137 -8.60 4.13 24.45
N TYR A 138 -9.07 4.81 25.48
CA TYR A 138 -9.56 4.22 26.72
C TYR A 138 -11.07 4.02 26.63
N MET A 139 -11.54 2.81 26.89
CA MET A 139 -12.95 2.45 26.89
C MET A 139 -13.56 2.59 28.29
N SER A 140 -14.90 2.59 28.37
CA SER A 140 -15.64 2.74 29.64
C SER A 140 -15.38 1.62 30.64
N ASP A 141 -15.09 0.41 30.14
CA ASP A 141 -14.72 -0.77 30.95
C ASP A 141 -13.24 -0.78 31.41
N GLY A 142 -12.49 0.28 31.08
CA GLY A 142 -11.08 0.42 31.38
C GLY A 142 -10.15 -0.31 30.42
N SER A 143 -10.66 -0.98 29.39
CA SER A 143 -9.84 -1.54 28.33
C SER A 143 -9.22 -0.45 27.45
N VAL A 144 -8.15 -0.79 26.75
CA VAL A 144 -7.40 0.15 25.91
C VAL A 144 -7.21 -0.42 24.53
N ASN A 145 -7.42 0.43 23.53
CA ASN A 145 -7.13 0.13 22.15
C ASN A 145 -5.98 1.01 21.65
N VAL A 146 -5.01 0.41 20.95
CA VAL A 146 -3.88 1.10 20.31
C VAL A 146 -3.74 0.67 18.87
N THR A 147 -3.27 1.58 18.04
CA THR A 147 -2.89 1.30 16.66
C THR A 147 -1.38 1.49 16.50
N MET A 148 -0.71 0.48 15.92
CA MET A 148 0.70 0.55 15.57
C MET A 148 0.87 0.56 14.07
N LYS A 149 1.90 1.26 13.56
CA LYS A 149 2.26 1.26 12.14
C LYS A 149 3.72 0.89 11.94
N MET A 150 3.98 0.24 10.81
CA MET A 150 5.32 -0.10 10.32
C MET A 150 5.44 0.22 8.84
N GLN A 151 6.55 0.83 8.42
CA GLN A 151 6.82 1.06 7.02
C GLN A 151 7.24 -0.26 6.34
N MET A 152 6.65 -0.55 5.19
CA MET A 152 6.95 -1.74 4.39
C MET A 152 8.41 -1.79 3.96
N ARG A 153 9.01 -0.63 3.68
CA ARG A 153 10.43 -0.50 3.32
C ARG A 153 11.38 -1.10 4.37
N GLU A 154 11.01 -1.12 5.64
CA GLU A 154 11.86 -1.71 6.68
C GLU A 154 11.91 -3.24 6.56
N VAL A 155 10.80 -3.86 6.12
CA VAL A 155 10.75 -5.29 5.80
C VAL A 155 11.54 -5.57 4.53
N ILE A 156 11.32 -4.79 3.47
CA ILE A 156 12.01 -4.94 2.17
C ILE A 156 13.53 -4.84 2.33
N LYS A 157 14.02 -3.87 3.11
CA LYS A 157 15.47 -3.72 3.38
C LYS A 157 16.06 -4.97 4.02
N VAL A 158 15.38 -5.53 5.03
CA VAL A 158 15.84 -6.74 5.71
C VAL A 158 15.92 -7.93 4.75
N LEU A 159 14.89 -8.10 3.92
CA LEU A 159 14.80 -9.19 2.94
C LEU A 159 15.85 -9.05 1.83
N ALA A 160 16.01 -7.84 1.30
CA ALA A 160 16.96 -7.55 0.22
C ALA A 160 18.45 -7.62 0.63
N GLU A 161 18.75 -7.67 1.93
CA GLU A 161 20.12 -7.89 2.44
C GLU A 161 20.54 -9.36 2.48
N ASP A 162 19.60 -10.30 2.37
CA ASP A 162 19.91 -11.73 2.42
C ASP A 162 19.93 -12.33 1.01
N PRO A 163 21.10 -12.82 0.53
CA PRO A 163 21.25 -13.33 -0.84
C PRO A 163 20.43 -14.62 -1.10
N ARG A 164 19.89 -15.25 -0.06
CA ARG A 164 19.01 -16.42 -0.21
C ARG A 164 17.61 -16.02 -0.71
N ILE A 165 17.21 -14.78 -0.49
CA ILE A 165 15.92 -14.27 -0.96
C ILE A 165 16.01 -13.90 -2.43
N LYS A 166 15.70 -14.87 -3.29
CA LYS A 166 15.78 -14.73 -4.75
C LYS A 166 14.87 -13.63 -5.32
N ALA A 167 13.77 -13.35 -4.67
CA ALA A 167 12.83 -12.29 -5.07
C ALA A 167 13.47 -10.90 -5.20
N PHE A 168 14.57 -10.66 -4.47
CA PHE A 168 15.35 -9.41 -4.49
C PHE A 168 16.76 -9.60 -5.08
N SER A 169 17.00 -10.70 -5.77
CA SER A 169 18.25 -10.90 -6.50
C SER A 169 18.09 -10.45 -7.93
N ALA A 170 19.05 -9.69 -8.44
CA ALA A 170 19.12 -9.42 -9.88
C ALA A 170 19.30 -10.76 -10.61
N PRO A 171 18.63 -10.99 -11.75
CA PRO A 171 18.93 -12.15 -12.57
C PRO A 171 20.42 -12.12 -12.92
N HIS A 172 21.08 -13.27 -12.86
CA HIS A 172 22.37 -13.44 -13.53
C HIS A 172 22.16 -13.06 -14.99
N GLU A 173 23.03 -12.17 -15.48
CA GLU A 173 23.07 -11.63 -16.83
C GLU A 173 22.59 -12.65 -17.86
N ILE A 174 21.33 -12.54 -18.29
CA ILE A 174 20.85 -13.27 -19.44
C ILE A 174 21.52 -12.61 -20.63
N GLN A 175 22.47 -13.31 -21.24
CA GLN A 175 23.09 -12.91 -22.49
C GLN A 175 21.98 -12.47 -23.46
N ALA A 176 22.08 -11.22 -23.92
CA ALA A 176 21.16 -10.66 -24.86
C ALA A 176 20.98 -11.64 -26.04
N PRO A 177 19.76 -11.98 -26.45
CA PRO A 177 19.55 -12.73 -27.68
C PRO A 177 20.16 -11.94 -28.82
N GLN A 178 21.12 -12.55 -29.52
CA GLN A 178 21.68 -11.96 -30.72
C GLN A 178 20.55 -11.67 -31.69
N ALA A 179 20.41 -10.41 -32.06
CA ALA A 179 19.40 -9.93 -32.99
C ALA A 179 19.54 -10.68 -34.31
N LEU A 180 18.59 -11.58 -34.60
CA LEU A 180 18.31 -11.99 -35.96
C LEU A 180 17.62 -10.81 -36.65
N VAL A 181 18.39 -10.13 -37.47
CA VAL A 181 17.88 -9.12 -38.41
C VAL A 181 16.96 -9.83 -39.38
N SER A 182 15.69 -9.78 -39.14
CA SER A 182 14.67 -10.12 -40.17
C SER A 182 14.10 -8.83 -40.70
N THR A 183 14.61 -8.43 -41.85
CA THR A 183 13.97 -7.45 -42.71
C THR A 183 12.61 -7.99 -43.16
N SER A 184 11.53 -7.32 -42.78
CA SER A 184 10.27 -7.41 -43.50
C SER A 184 9.51 -6.08 -43.43
N THR A 185 9.25 -5.65 -44.60
CA THR A 185 8.65 -4.47 -45.20
C THR A 185 7.24 -4.17 -44.67
N ALA A 186 7.04 -2.89 -44.42
CA ALA A 186 5.84 -2.05 -44.67
C ALA A 186 4.46 -2.52 -44.23
N GLY A 187 3.83 -1.66 -43.46
CA GLY A 187 2.39 -1.41 -43.58
C GLY A 187 1.66 -1.20 -42.27
N SER A 188 1.49 0.00 -41.91
CA SER A 188 0.32 0.64 -41.29
C SER A 188 0.74 1.58 -40.16
N SER A 189 0.64 2.84 -40.50
CA SER A 189 0.79 3.98 -39.58
C SER A 189 -0.30 3.94 -38.51
N THR A 190 0.07 3.49 -37.33
CA THR A 190 -0.66 3.82 -36.12
C THR A 190 0.16 4.89 -35.39
N SER A 191 -0.42 6.05 -35.22
CA SER A 191 0.15 7.24 -34.61
C SER A 191 0.89 6.88 -33.32
N THR A 192 2.21 6.88 -33.38
CA THR A 192 3.08 6.91 -32.22
C THR A 192 2.78 8.20 -31.47
N ALA A 193 2.03 8.11 -30.37
CA ALA A 193 1.97 9.17 -29.40
C ALA A 193 3.37 9.30 -28.79
N SER A 194 4.21 10.13 -29.40
CA SER A 194 5.52 10.55 -28.89
C SER A 194 5.30 11.42 -27.65
N GLY A 195 4.84 10.82 -26.56
CA GLY A 195 4.62 11.49 -25.28
C GLY A 195 5.64 11.02 -24.27
N VAL A 196 6.22 11.96 -23.51
CA VAL A 196 6.97 11.62 -22.31
C VAL A 196 5.97 11.16 -21.27
N PHE A 197 6.03 9.89 -20.91
CA PHE A 197 5.22 9.31 -19.83
C PHE A 197 5.97 9.43 -18.50
N THR A 198 5.21 9.60 -17.41
CA THR A 198 5.76 9.83 -16.08
C THR A 198 5.70 8.61 -15.18
N GLY A 199 4.94 7.59 -15.55
CA GLY A 199 4.73 6.36 -14.80
C GLY A 199 3.92 5.35 -15.60
N LEU A 200 3.66 4.20 -15.00
CA LEU A 200 2.84 3.12 -15.54
C LEU A 200 1.61 2.92 -14.65
N LEU A 201 0.43 2.88 -15.24
CA LEU A 201 -0.82 2.49 -14.59
C LEU A 201 -1.32 1.19 -15.24
N ILE A 202 -1.47 0.14 -14.43
CA ILE A 202 -1.97 -1.15 -14.89
C ILE A 202 -3.38 -1.37 -14.33
N ASP A 203 -4.39 -1.45 -15.17
CA ASP A 203 -5.74 -1.88 -14.78
C ASP A 203 -5.76 -3.41 -14.67
N ALA A 204 -5.74 -3.91 -13.45
CA ALA A 204 -5.74 -5.34 -13.14
C ALA A 204 -7.11 -5.82 -12.61
N ARG A 205 -8.17 -5.03 -12.78
CA ARG A 205 -9.51 -5.43 -12.35
C ARG A 205 -9.99 -6.64 -13.14
N GLY A 206 -10.58 -7.59 -12.42
CA GLY A 206 -11.02 -8.87 -12.96
C GLY A 206 -9.93 -9.92 -13.08
N THR A 207 -8.71 -9.67 -12.60
CA THR A 207 -7.59 -10.62 -12.68
C THR A 207 -7.32 -11.38 -11.37
N GLU A 208 -8.01 -11.03 -10.28
CA GLU A 208 -7.80 -11.60 -8.94
C GLU A 208 -6.35 -11.50 -8.45
N ILE A 209 -5.63 -10.45 -8.86
CA ILE A 209 -4.25 -10.22 -8.47
C ILE A 209 -4.11 -10.03 -6.95
N SER A 210 -3.09 -10.63 -6.37
CA SER A 210 -2.71 -10.48 -4.96
C SER A 210 -1.47 -9.59 -4.83
N PRO A 211 -1.53 -8.47 -4.12
CA PRO A 211 -0.37 -7.61 -3.91
C PRO A 211 0.81 -8.32 -3.25
N ALA A 212 2.03 -8.10 -3.75
CA ALA A 212 3.27 -8.66 -3.26
C ALA A 212 4.39 -7.61 -3.16
N LEU A 213 5.47 -7.92 -2.43
CA LEU A 213 6.61 -7.01 -2.25
C LEU A 213 7.50 -6.95 -3.49
N SER A 214 7.63 -8.06 -4.20
CA SER A 214 8.45 -8.20 -5.42
C SER A 214 7.68 -8.90 -6.55
N PRO A 215 6.59 -8.29 -7.04
CA PRO A 215 5.79 -8.82 -8.14
C PRO A 215 6.52 -8.62 -9.47
N LYS A 216 6.08 -9.35 -10.50
CA LYS A 216 6.55 -9.20 -11.88
C LYS A 216 5.40 -8.81 -12.80
N VAL A 217 5.74 -8.15 -13.91
CA VAL A 217 4.88 -8.03 -15.08
C VAL A 217 5.50 -8.87 -16.19
N LEU A 218 4.72 -9.80 -16.71
CA LEU A 218 5.10 -10.73 -17.77
C LEU A 218 4.32 -10.38 -19.04
N ASN A 219 4.84 -10.76 -20.20
CA ASN A 219 4.05 -10.79 -21.43
C ASN A 219 3.36 -12.16 -21.61
N GLU A 220 2.58 -12.32 -22.68
CA GLU A 220 1.89 -13.59 -23.00
C GLU A 220 2.85 -14.75 -23.23
N ASP A 221 4.10 -14.46 -23.63
CA ASP A 221 5.13 -15.46 -23.87
C ASP A 221 5.88 -15.87 -22.56
N GLY A 222 5.55 -15.21 -21.44
CA GLY A 222 6.17 -15.46 -20.12
C GLY A 222 7.46 -14.68 -19.89
N ASP A 223 7.86 -13.80 -20.81
CA ASP A 223 9.04 -12.95 -20.61
C ASP A 223 8.77 -11.89 -19.54
N VAL A 224 9.73 -11.64 -18.67
CA VAL A 224 9.67 -10.55 -17.70
C VAL A 224 9.81 -9.20 -18.43
N ILE A 225 8.81 -8.36 -18.31
CA ILE A 225 8.78 -6.99 -18.83
C ILE A 225 9.20 -6.00 -17.75
N TYR A 226 8.81 -6.28 -16.49
CA TYR A 226 9.14 -5.49 -15.33
C TYR A 226 9.29 -6.40 -14.11
N GLY A 227 10.37 -6.23 -13.38
CA GLY A 227 10.68 -6.99 -12.16
C GLY A 227 11.78 -6.29 -11.37
N PHE A 228 12.25 -6.94 -10.30
CA PHE A 228 13.24 -6.33 -9.40
C PHE A 228 14.55 -5.92 -10.10
N ALA A 229 14.96 -6.65 -11.15
CA ALA A 229 16.16 -6.34 -11.93
C ALA A 229 16.05 -5.05 -12.76
N ASP A 230 14.82 -4.62 -13.07
CA ASP A 230 14.55 -3.45 -13.90
C ASP A 230 14.47 -2.16 -13.08
N VAL A 231 14.52 -2.24 -11.74
CA VAL A 231 14.35 -1.11 -10.82
C VAL A 231 15.68 -0.78 -10.15
N ASP A 232 16.01 0.49 -10.11
CA ASP A 232 17.16 0.95 -9.33
C ASP A 232 16.94 0.63 -7.85
N ARG A 233 17.94 -0.02 -7.23
CA ARG A 233 17.86 -0.56 -5.88
C ARG A 233 17.34 0.46 -4.85
N GLN A 234 17.73 1.72 -4.98
CA GLN A 234 17.27 2.78 -4.08
C GLN A 234 15.74 2.90 -4.09
N PHE A 235 15.12 3.01 -5.27
CA PHE A 235 13.68 3.17 -5.39
C PHE A 235 12.91 1.93 -4.92
N SER A 236 13.40 0.72 -5.26
CA SER A 236 12.78 -0.51 -4.79
C SER A 236 12.78 -0.65 -3.27
N LEU A 237 13.85 -0.17 -2.59
CA LEU A 237 13.95 -0.20 -1.14
C LEU A 237 13.14 0.91 -0.45
N GLU A 238 12.98 2.08 -1.07
CA GLU A 238 12.29 3.22 -0.47
C GLU A 238 10.77 3.14 -0.62
N GLN A 239 10.27 2.78 -1.80
CA GLN A 239 8.84 2.81 -2.11
C GLN A 239 8.26 1.47 -2.57
N GLY A 240 9.08 0.41 -2.66
CA GLY A 240 8.66 -0.90 -3.18
C GLY A 240 8.52 -0.90 -4.71
N MET A 241 8.22 -2.07 -5.26
CA MET A 241 8.15 -2.28 -6.70
C MET A 241 6.92 -1.64 -7.35
N MET A 242 5.75 -1.78 -6.74
CA MET A 242 4.46 -1.28 -7.23
C MET A 242 3.62 -0.76 -6.07
N GLY A 243 2.75 0.22 -6.36
CA GLY A 243 1.65 0.59 -5.48
C GLY A 243 0.35 -0.03 -5.98
N TYR A 244 -0.60 -0.26 -5.07
CA TYR A 244 -1.89 -0.86 -5.41
C TYR A 244 -3.02 -0.04 -4.80
N LEU A 245 -4.05 0.24 -5.59
CA LEU A 245 -5.26 0.94 -5.16
C LEU A 245 -6.50 0.31 -5.79
N LYS A 246 -7.65 0.45 -5.12
CA LYS A 246 -8.95 0.01 -5.66
C LYS A 246 -9.64 1.09 -6.49
N ASP A 247 -9.43 2.34 -6.13
CA ASP A 247 -10.00 3.48 -6.86
C ASP A 247 -9.13 3.86 -8.07
N PRO A 248 -9.63 3.70 -9.31
CA PRO A 248 -8.89 4.05 -10.52
C PRO A 248 -8.53 5.54 -10.61
N GLN A 249 -9.36 6.44 -10.08
CA GLN A 249 -9.09 7.87 -10.12
C GLN A 249 -7.96 8.24 -9.15
N ALA A 250 -8.02 7.69 -7.92
CA ALA A 250 -6.95 7.86 -6.95
C ALA A 250 -5.63 7.23 -7.45
N ALA A 251 -5.69 6.10 -8.14
CA ALA A 251 -4.50 5.48 -8.73
C ALA A 251 -3.89 6.36 -9.83
N ARG A 252 -4.73 6.92 -10.74
CA ARG A 252 -4.27 7.79 -11.83
C ARG A 252 -3.65 9.09 -11.33
N SER A 253 -4.15 9.67 -10.25
CA SER A 253 -3.65 10.90 -9.65
C SER A 253 -2.59 10.68 -8.57
N ASN A 254 -2.10 9.45 -8.40
CA ASN A 254 -1.11 9.15 -7.37
C ASN A 254 0.25 9.76 -7.70
N GLU A 255 0.89 10.39 -6.71
CA GLU A 255 2.19 11.05 -6.84
C GLU A 255 3.30 10.12 -7.36
N ARG A 256 3.19 8.80 -7.11
CA ARG A 256 4.15 7.80 -7.60
C ARG A 256 4.28 7.82 -9.12
N ILE A 257 3.17 7.92 -9.86
CA ILE A 257 3.13 7.88 -11.34
C ILE A 257 2.99 9.25 -11.98
N LYS A 258 2.75 10.30 -11.18
CA LYS A 258 2.59 11.71 -11.60
C LYS A 258 1.45 11.91 -12.62
N ASP A 259 1.59 12.92 -13.49
CA ASP A 259 0.48 13.50 -14.24
C ASP A 259 0.16 12.78 -15.57
N ARG A 260 1.10 12.01 -16.13
CA ARG A 260 0.96 11.41 -17.46
C ARG A 260 1.39 9.93 -17.48
N PRO A 261 0.68 9.04 -16.79
CA PRO A 261 1.01 7.62 -16.82
C PRO A 261 0.70 7.01 -18.20
N PHE A 262 1.50 6.03 -18.58
CA PHE A 262 1.12 5.09 -19.64
C PHE A 262 0.14 4.08 -19.05
N GLU A 263 -1.03 3.96 -19.65
CA GLU A 263 -2.11 3.11 -19.13
C GLU A 263 -2.24 1.85 -19.97
N ILE A 264 -2.25 0.70 -19.31
CA ILE A 264 -2.46 -0.61 -19.94
C ILE A 264 -3.42 -1.45 -19.10
N LYS A 265 -3.95 -2.51 -19.70
CA LYS A 265 -4.79 -3.49 -19.02
C LYS A 265 -4.05 -4.80 -18.87
N ALA A 266 -4.08 -5.38 -17.65
CA ALA A 266 -3.64 -6.74 -17.44
C ALA A 266 -4.64 -7.74 -18.05
N LEU A 267 -4.14 -8.83 -18.59
CA LEU A 267 -4.94 -9.92 -19.16
C LEU A 267 -5.40 -10.88 -18.06
N HIS A 268 -4.49 -11.30 -17.20
CA HIS A 268 -4.73 -12.15 -16.05
C HIS A 268 -3.58 -12.06 -15.05
N SER A 269 -3.76 -12.62 -13.85
CA SER A 269 -2.71 -12.84 -12.87
C SER A 269 -1.99 -14.18 -13.14
N SER A 270 -0.77 -14.34 -12.61
CA SER A 270 0.06 -15.53 -12.77
C SER A 270 0.81 -15.88 -11.50
N GLY A 271 1.37 -17.11 -11.47
CA GLY A 271 2.09 -17.67 -10.34
C GLY A 271 1.16 -18.31 -9.30
N LYS A 272 1.73 -19.09 -8.38
CA LYS A 272 1.00 -19.87 -7.37
C LYS A 272 0.08 -19.01 -6.49
N ASN A 273 0.51 -17.80 -6.17
CA ASN A 273 -0.23 -16.88 -5.31
C ASN A 273 -0.90 -15.74 -6.09
N ASN A 274 -0.99 -15.82 -7.42
CA ASN A 274 -1.57 -14.79 -8.29
C ASN A 274 -0.96 -13.39 -8.06
N ALA A 275 0.36 -13.30 -7.88
CA ALA A 275 1.01 -12.02 -7.58
C ALA A 275 1.72 -11.40 -8.78
N ASP A 276 1.93 -12.13 -9.86
CA ASP A 276 2.47 -11.61 -11.11
C ASP A 276 1.34 -11.23 -12.07
N LEU A 277 1.55 -10.20 -12.88
CA LEU A 277 0.60 -9.72 -13.88
C LEU A 277 1.05 -10.11 -15.29
N VAL A 278 0.12 -10.57 -16.11
CA VAL A 278 0.37 -10.82 -17.54
C VAL A 278 -0.29 -9.72 -18.37
N ILE A 279 0.48 -9.12 -19.29
CA ILE A 279 0.03 -8.09 -20.23
C ILE A 279 0.19 -8.58 -21.67
N SER A 280 -0.41 -7.87 -22.62
CA SER A 280 -0.27 -8.24 -24.03
C SER A 280 1.18 -8.12 -24.51
N ASN A 281 1.57 -8.97 -25.48
CA ASN A 281 2.87 -8.87 -26.14
C ASN A 281 3.10 -7.48 -26.74
N ALA A 282 2.05 -6.87 -27.30
CA ALA A 282 2.13 -5.53 -27.87
C ALA A 282 2.48 -4.47 -26.82
N ASP A 283 1.85 -4.52 -25.63
CA ASP A 283 2.16 -3.60 -24.52
C ASP A 283 3.54 -3.88 -23.93
N GLY A 284 3.96 -5.15 -23.87
CA GLY A 284 5.31 -5.54 -23.48
C GLY A 284 6.40 -4.92 -24.37
N VAL A 285 6.20 -4.96 -25.68
CA VAL A 285 7.12 -4.31 -26.65
C VAL A 285 7.18 -2.81 -26.44
N ARG A 286 6.02 -2.16 -26.26
CA ARG A 286 5.93 -0.71 -26.01
C ARG A 286 6.64 -0.32 -24.72
N LEU A 287 6.42 -1.06 -23.63
CA LEU A 287 7.06 -0.80 -22.34
C LEU A 287 8.58 -0.97 -22.40
N ARG A 288 9.08 -2.01 -23.08
CA ARG A 288 10.52 -2.20 -23.29
C ARG A 288 11.15 -1.05 -24.08
N GLN A 289 10.45 -0.53 -25.10
CA GLN A 289 10.91 0.62 -25.86
C GLN A 289 10.94 1.88 -25.00
N MET A 290 9.85 2.17 -24.27
CA MET A 290 9.77 3.34 -23.39
C MET A 290 10.81 3.30 -22.28
N ASN A 291 11.09 2.11 -21.70
CA ASN A 291 12.09 1.98 -20.62
C ASN A 291 13.53 2.29 -21.08
N ARG A 292 13.82 2.20 -22.38
CA ARG A 292 15.11 2.63 -22.94
C ARG A 292 15.26 4.16 -23.03
N GLU A 293 14.13 4.84 -23.22
CA GLU A 293 14.08 6.30 -23.44
C GLU A 293 13.71 7.08 -22.18
N GLN A 294 13.00 6.43 -21.24
CA GLN A 294 12.40 7.04 -20.06
C GLN A 294 12.67 6.17 -18.81
N SER A 295 12.93 6.81 -17.65
CA SER A 295 13.39 6.14 -16.43
C SER A 295 12.28 5.68 -15.50
N PHE A 296 11.00 5.87 -15.82
CA PHE A 296 9.91 5.68 -14.87
C PHE A 296 9.79 4.25 -14.30
N LEU A 297 10.11 3.21 -15.09
CA LEU A 297 10.15 1.84 -14.58
C LEU A 297 11.34 1.64 -13.63
N ARG A 298 12.50 2.19 -13.96
CA ARG A 298 13.69 2.15 -13.10
C ARG A 298 13.48 2.87 -11.78
N GLU A 299 12.61 3.88 -11.77
CA GLU A 299 12.22 4.64 -10.58
C GLU A 299 11.02 4.02 -9.85
N ALA A 300 10.60 2.80 -10.19
CA ALA A 300 9.43 2.09 -9.61
C ALA A 300 8.12 2.91 -9.67
N ARG A 301 7.93 3.72 -10.69
CA ARG A 301 6.71 4.53 -10.87
C ARG A 301 5.60 3.70 -11.51
N VAL A 302 5.14 2.70 -10.77
CA VAL A 302 4.11 1.75 -11.21
C VAL A 302 2.98 1.72 -10.19
N MET A 303 1.74 1.86 -10.68
CA MET A 303 0.51 1.69 -9.91
C MET A 303 -0.37 0.63 -10.57
N VAL A 304 -1.02 -0.16 -9.73
CA VAL A 304 -1.96 -1.22 -10.14
C VAL A 304 -3.33 -0.95 -9.56
N VAL A 305 -4.35 -1.02 -10.40
CA VAL A 305 -5.75 -0.89 -9.97
C VAL A 305 -6.30 -2.28 -9.70
N LEU A 306 -6.78 -2.49 -8.48
CA LEU A 306 -7.42 -3.72 -8.01
C LEU A 306 -8.95 -3.66 -8.12
N ASP A 307 -9.63 -4.80 -7.89
CA ASP A 307 -11.07 -4.90 -7.69
C ASP A 307 -11.54 -4.27 -6.37
#